data_c1c337002a67574db67a8774db41037b
#
_entry.id   c1c337002a67574db67a8774db41037b
#
_cell.length_a   1.000
_cell.length_b   1.000
_cell.length_c   1.000
_cell.angle_alpha   90.00
_cell.angle_beta   90.00
_cell.angle_gamma   90.00
#
_symmetry.space_group_name_H-M   'P 1'
#
loop_
_entity.id
_entity.type
_entity.pdbx_description
1 polymer ?
#
loop_
_entity_poly.entity_id
_entity_poly.type
_entity_poly.pdbx_seq_one_letter_code
_entity_poly.pdbx_strand_id
1 'polypeptide(L)'
;MAEETLPGTADDDDGPDSIVLHVDMDCFYAACERLREPELEGEPVVVGMGYEPGEGHGAVATASYEAREFGVESAQPISTALERLPRIDDLGSDDDPAAAGRYRTVDLEFYKRVAADVKAILHDCADVVREVSIDEAYLDVTDRTAWDLAASGDRTLAEGFARYVKQRIAREVGVAASIGVAPNMSTAKIASDFDKPDGLVVVRPGEVRSFLEPIPVEEVHGVGPVTARKLGSLGIETAGDLAAADASVLEAEFGSRGRELHERARGYDDRAVTPTGRPKSLSRESAFTDPTADIEDKREVVRALAADVADRARSRGAMYRTIGIKVVVPPFDINTRATSLSGPVDDPELVESVALDLLDAEFAETTVRKLGVRVSKLSFADADQSSLDGWESAEAGETGGDGDERVSDDRADDTSDDEPPKAGGGDRSHEGQSSLVEFD
;
A
#
# COMPACT_ATOMS: atom_id res chain seq x y z
N MET A 1 41.63 22.46 45.00
CA MET A 1 40.82 23.09 43.97
C MET A 1 40.16 21.94 43.24
N ALA A 2 38.87 21.77 43.47
CA ALA A 2 38.05 20.76 42.78
C ALA A 2 37.57 21.37 41.47
N GLU A 3 37.87 20.73 40.37
CA GLU A 3 37.27 21.05 39.07
C GLU A 3 35.79 20.64 39.09
N GLU A 4 34.92 21.63 39.05
CA GLU A 4 33.50 21.43 38.75
C GLU A 4 33.36 21.05 37.27
N THR A 5 33.04 19.79 37.03
CA THR A 5 32.61 19.32 35.71
C THR A 5 31.21 19.87 35.50
N LEU A 6 31.02 20.68 34.45
CA LEU A 6 29.72 21.14 33.99
C LEU A 6 28.85 19.94 33.58
N PRO A 7 27.53 19.95 33.86
CA PRO A 7 26.66 18.92 33.38
C PRO A 7 26.69 18.89 31.84
N GLY A 8 26.86 17.69 31.28
CA GLY A 8 26.90 17.49 29.85
C GLY A 8 25.68 18.10 29.18
N THR A 9 25.94 18.85 28.15
CA THR A 9 24.97 19.17 27.14
C THR A 9 24.33 17.86 26.67
N ALA A 10 23.02 17.80 26.71
CA ALA A 10 22.28 16.72 26.07
C ALA A 10 22.84 16.62 24.61
N ASP A 11 23.18 15.41 24.22
CA ASP A 11 23.48 15.12 22.83
C ASP A 11 22.27 15.63 22.03
N ASP A 12 22.46 16.70 21.28
CA ASP A 12 21.60 17.03 20.15
C ASP A 12 21.77 15.84 19.22
N ASP A 13 20.80 14.93 19.26
CA ASP A 13 20.61 13.88 18.28
C ASP A 13 20.24 14.62 16.99
N ASP A 14 21.25 15.05 16.26
CA ASP A 14 21.10 15.54 14.90
C ASP A 14 20.59 14.35 14.10
N GLY A 15 19.27 14.22 14.05
CA GLY A 15 18.60 13.24 13.20
C GLY A 15 19.10 13.38 11.76
N PRO A 16 18.89 12.37 10.91
CA PRO A 16 19.50 12.35 9.58
C PRO A 16 19.18 13.65 8.81
N ASP A 17 20.20 14.22 8.18
CA ASP A 17 20.09 15.41 7.30
C ASP A 17 19.20 15.19 6.07
N SER A 18 18.62 14.00 5.93
CA SER A 18 17.76 13.61 4.82
C SER A 18 16.51 14.49 4.74
N ILE A 19 16.07 14.76 3.53
CA ILE A 19 14.85 15.50 3.24
C ILE A 19 13.99 14.62 2.35
N VAL A 20 12.91 14.09 2.95
CA VAL A 20 11.96 13.22 2.27
C VAL A 20 10.63 13.95 2.10
N LEU A 21 10.12 13.98 0.87
CA LEU A 21 8.75 14.37 0.58
C LEU A 21 7.90 13.12 0.44
N HIS A 22 6.73 13.12 1.05
CA HIS A 22 5.62 12.24 0.69
C HIS A 22 4.58 13.06 -0.04
N VAL A 23 4.29 12.69 -1.28
CA VAL A 23 3.30 13.34 -2.16
C VAL A 23 2.11 12.40 -2.30
N ASP A 24 0.91 12.91 -2.04
CA ASP A 24 -0.34 12.16 -2.08
C ASP A 24 -1.41 13.01 -2.79
N MET A 25 -1.96 12.53 -3.89
CA MET A 25 -2.94 13.26 -4.69
C MET A 25 -4.32 13.20 -4.03
N ASP A 26 -4.89 14.37 -3.73
CA ASP A 26 -6.12 14.51 -2.97
C ASP A 26 -7.34 13.93 -3.72
N CYS A 27 -8.03 12.95 -3.08
CA CYS A 27 -9.19 12.24 -3.62
C CYS A 27 -9.04 11.92 -5.12
N PHE A 28 -7.90 11.31 -5.51
CA PHE A 28 -7.34 11.26 -6.86
C PHE A 28 -8.35 10.91 -7.96
N TYR A 29 -9.14 9.84 -7.81
CA TYR A 29 -10.09 9.47 -8.88
C TYR A 29 -11.19 10.51 -9.06
N ALA A 30 -11.68 11.12 -7.97
CA ALA A 30 -12.63 12.21 -8.05
C ALA A 30 -12.00 13.45 -8.70
N ALA A 31 -10.73 13.76 -8.38
CA ALA A 31 -9.98 14.82 -9.05
C ALA A 31 -9.81 14.54 -10.55
N CYS A 32 -9.54 13.31 -10.95
CA CYS A 32 -9.50 12.92 -12.37
C CYS A 32 -10.85 13.14 -13.08
N GLU A 33 -11.98 12.78 -12.43
CA GLU A 33 -13.28 13.03 -13.02
C GLU A 33 -13.56 14.53 -13.19
N ARG A 34 -13.11 15.38 -12.25
CA ARG A 34 -13.19 16.86 -12.36
C ARG A 34 -12.37 17.42 -13.51
N LEU A 35 -11.25 16.80 -13.90
CA LEU A 35 -10.51 17.19 -15.11
C LEU A 35 -11.32 16.96 -16.39
N ARG A 36 -12.17 15.94 -16.39
CA ARG A 36 -13.02 15.57 -17.53
C ARG A 36 -14.34 16.35 -17.53
N GLU A 37 -14.90 16.56 -16.35
CA GLU A 37 -16.17 17.24 -16.09
C GLU A 37 -15.97 18.37 -15.06
N PRO A 38 -15.52 19.56 -15.49
CA PRO A 38 -15.24 20.66 -14.54
C PRO A 38 -16.44 21.14 -13.71
N GLU A 39 -17.66 20.82 -14.13
CA GLU A 39 -18.90 21.07 -13.38
C GLU A 39 -19.01 20.25 -12.09
N LEU A 40 -18.17 19.24 -11.92
CA LEU A 40 -18.07 18.45 -10.68
C LEU A 40 -17.24 19.16 -9.59
N GLU A 41 -16.66 20.31 -9.87
CA GLU A 41 -15.89 21.06 -8.87
C GLU A 41 -16.80 21.54 -7.73
N GLY A 42 -16.42 21.19 -6.49
CA GLY A 42 -17.21 21.48 -5.30
C GLY A 42 -18.45 20.60 -5.10
N GLU A 43 -18.74 19.68 -6.02
CA GLU A 43 -19.83 18.72 -5.90
C GLU A 43 -19.38 17.46 -5.15
N PRO A 44 -20.28 16.78 -4.40
CA PRO A 44 -19.98 15.48 -3.82
C PRO A 44 -19.83 14.41 -4.90
N VAL A 45 -18.60 13.96 -5.14
CA VAL A 45 -18.27 12.95 -6.16
C VAL A 45 -17.92 11.63 -5.49
N VAL A 46 -18.56 10.54 -5.95
CA VAL A 46 -18.29 9.18 -5.53
C VAL A 46 -17.88 8.36 -6.74
N VAL A 47 -16.66 7.85 -6.73
CA VAL A 47 -16.16 6.95 -7.78
C VAL A 47 -16.21 5.52 -7.26
N GLY A 48 -16.92 4.65 -7.97
CA GLY A 48 -17.12 3.28 -7.57
C GLY A 48 -16.82 2.28 -8.67
N MET A 49 -16.69 1.00 -8.30
CA MET A 49 -16.44 -0.09 -9.23
C MET A 49 -17.70 -0.93 -9.45
N GLY A 50 -17.96 -1.27 -10.75
CA GLY A 50 -18.85 -2.34 -11.10
C GLY A 50 -20.32 -2.07 -10.82
N TYR A 51 -20.77 -0.82 -10.88
CA TYR A 51 -22.19 -0.55 -10.76
C TYR A 51 -22.71 0.30 -11.92
N GLU A 52 -23.98 0.09 -12.23
CA GLU A 52 -24.75 0.93 -13.13
C GLU A 52 -25.87 1.64 -12.36
N PRO A 53 -26.53 2.67 -12.93
CA PRO A 53 -27.68 3.31 -12.30
C PRO A 53 -28.76 2.29 -11.90
N GLY A 54 -29.18 2.32 -10.63
CA GLY A 54 -30.12 1.37 -10.04
C GLY A 54 -29.48 0.15 -9.36
N GLU A 55 -28.16 -0.07 -9.51
CA GLU A 55 -27.43 -1.14 -8.84
C GLU A 55 -26.73 -0.62 -7.57
N GLY A 56 -26.72 -1.42 -6.52
CA GLY A 56 -26.13 -1.09 -5.22
C GLY A 56 -24.95 -1.98 -4.82
N HIS A 57 -24.39 -2.75 -5.75
CA HIS A 57 -23.23 -3.62 -5.49
C HIS A 57 -21.91 -2.93 -5.83
N GLY A 58 -20.82 -3.47 -5.32
CA GLY A 58 -19.48 -2.91 -5.49
C GLY A 58 -19.02 -2.10 -4.27
N ALA A 59 -17.87 -1.46 -4.41
CA ALA A 59 -17.26 -0.66 -3.36
C ALA A 59 -16.88 0.74 -3.88
N VAL A 60 -16.90 1.72 -2.98
CA VAL A 60 -16.38 3.05 -3.23
C VAL A 60 -14.87 2.94 -3.41
N ALA A 61 -14.36 3.33 -4.59
CA ALA A 61 -12.93 3.43 -4.84
C ALA A 61 -12.36 4.74 -4.27
N THR A 62 -13.05 5.86 -4.50
CA THR A 62 -12.69 7.17 -3.95
C THR A 62 -13.95 8.00 -3.70
N ALA A 63 -14.00 8.70 -2.58
CA ALA A 63 -14.98 9.74 -2.27
C ALA A 63 -14.29 11.10 -2.22
N SER A 64 -14.86 12.12 -2.87
CA SER A 64 -14.38 13.50 -2.72
C SER A 64 -14.58 14.00 -1.29
N TYR A 65 -13.92 15.09 -0.91
CA TYR A 65 -14.05 15.61 0.45
C TYR A 65 -15.49 16.05 0.73
N GLU A 66 -16.19 16.61 -0.24
CA GLU A 66 -17.60 16.96 -0.12
C GLU A 66 -18.48 15.71 0.10
N ALA A 67 -18.17 14.59 -0.55
CA ALA A 67 -18.88 13.32 -0.30
C ALA A 67 -18.56 12.74 1.10
N ARG A 68 -17.34 12.94 1.59
CA ARG A 68 -16.94 12.52 2.95
C ARG A 68 -17.70 13.27 4.05
N GLU A 69 -18.14 14.51 3.82
CA GLU A 69 -19.00 15.24 4.76
C GLU A 69 -20.35 14.55 5.01
N PHE A 70 -20.83 13.76 4.04
CA PHE A 70 -22.00 12.90 4.20
C PHE A 70 -21.66 11.51 4.77
N GLY A 71 -20.41 11.27 5.16
CA GLY A 71 -19.95 9.99 5.72
C GLY A 71 -19.68 8.92 4.65
N VAL A 72 -19.51 9.31 3.38
CA VAL A 72 -19.09 8.38 2.31
C VAL A 72 -17.57 8.27 2.34
N GLU A 73 -17.05 7.04 2.46
CA GLU A 73 -15.61 6.77 2.58
C GLU A 73 -15.15 5.74 1.54
N SER A 74 -13.85 5.74 1.23
CA SER A 74 -13.25 4.71 0.37
C SER A 74 -13.38 3.33 1.00
N ALA A 75 -13.49 2.32 0.15
CA ALA A 75 -13.64 0.91 0.50
C ALA A 75 -14.99 0.51 1.13
N GLN A 76 -15.90 1.44 1.45
CA GLN A 76 -17.23 1.05 1.93
C GLN A 76 -18.09 0.50 0.78
N PRO A 77 -19.12 -0.35 1.09
CA PRO A 77 -20.09 -0.81 0.09
C PRO A 77 -20.83 0.34 -0.58
N ILE A 78 -21.05 0.26 -1.89
CA ILE A 78 -21.84 1.27 -2.63
C ILE A 78 -23.26 1.39 -2.05
N SER A 79 -23.89 0.29 -1.61
CA SER A 79 -25.18 0.32 -0.94
C SER A 79 -25.20 1.23 0.29
N THR A 80 -24.15 1.16 1.11
CA THR A 80 -24.00 2.04 2.29
C THR A 80 -23.77 3.50 1.88
N ALA A 81 -22.99 3.73 0.83
CA ALA A 81 -22.79 5.08 0.30
C ALA A 81 -24.10 5.68 -0.20
N LEU A 82 -24.92 4.90 -0.91
CA LEU A 82 -26.23 5.32 -1.42
C LEU A 82 -27.26 5.64 -0.34
N GLU A 83 -27.20 4.94 0.80
CA GLU A 83 -28.04 5.26 1.97
C GLU A 83 -27.70 6.63 2.57
N ARG A 84 -26.42 7.03 2.52
CA ARG A 84 -25.93 8.30 3.09
C ARG A 84 -26.02 9.47 2.11
N LEU A 85 -25.76 9.19 0.84
CA LEU A 85 -25.68 10.18 -0.23
C LEU A 85 -26.32 9.58 -1.50
N PRO A 86 -27.64 9.72 -1.71
CA PRO A 86 -28.32 9.20 -2.90
C PRO A 86 -27.70 9.73 -4.20
N ARG A 87 -27.84 9.00 -5.30
CA ARG A 87 -27.47 9.53 -6.63
C ARG A 87 -28.38 10.67 -7.01
N ILE A 88 -27.81 11.71 -7.60
CA ILE A 88 -28.62 12.80 -8.12
C ILE A 88 -29.59 12.35 -9.22
N ASP A 89 -29.20 11.32 -9.99
CA ASP A 89 -30.02 10.78 -11.07
C ASP A 89 -31.19 9.91 -10.58
N ASP A 90 -31.17 9.51 -9.32
CA ASP A 90 -32.23 8.71 -8.69
C ASP A 90 -33.23 9.58 -7.88
N LEU A 91 -33.01 10.92 -7.83
CA LEU A 91 -33.87 11.84 -7.07
C LEU A 91 -35.26 12.02 -7.69
N GLY A 92 -36.26 12.08 -6.83
CA GLY A 92 -37.61 12.52 -7.17
C GLY A 92 -37.72 14.04 -7.26
N SER A 93 -38.87 14.54 -7.73
CA SER A 93 -39.13 15.97 -7.88
C SER A 93 -39.13 16.76 -6.57
N ASP A 94 -39.30 16.10 -5.44
CA ASP A 94 -39.41 16.71 -4.13
C ASP A 94 -38.13 16.58 -3.28
N ASP A 95 -37.10 15.90 -3.81
CA ASP A 95 -35.83 15.66 -3.13
C ASP A 95 -34.90 16.87 -3.31
N ASP A 96 -34.01 17.10 -2.32
CA ASP A 96 -33.03 18.17 -2.35
C ASP A 96 -31.78 17.73 -3.13
N PRO A 97 -31.46 18.35 -4.28
CA PRO A 97 -30.26 18.03 -5.04
C PRO A 97 -28.94 18.29 -4.27
N ALA A 98 -28.96 19.17 -3.26
CA ALA A 98 -27.79 19.45 -2.45
C ALA A 98 -27.43 18.30 -1.49
N ALA A 99 -28.37 17.38 -1.25
CA ALA A 99 -28.16 16.17 -0.44
C ALA A 99 -27.89 14.93 -1.31
N ALA A 100 -27.43 15.09 -2.55
CA ALA A 100 -27.20 14.01 -3.49
C ALA A 100 -25.79 14.05 -4.10
N GLY A 101 -25.26 12.85 -4.43
CA GLY A 101 -23.92 12.70 -4.97
C GLY A 101 -23.88 12.45 -6.48
N ARG A 102 -22.77 12.83 -7.08
CA ARG A 102 -22.38 12.55 -8.46
C ARG A 102 -21.58 11.25 -8.50
N TYR A 103 -22.21 10.15 -8.92
CA TYR A 103 -21.55 8.85 -8.98
C TYR A 103 -20.89 8.63 -10.35
N ARG A 104 -19.67 8.08 -10.36
CA ARG A 104 -18.91 7.77 -11.58
C ARG A 104 -18.33 6.36 -11.48
N THR A 105 -18.38 5.65 -12.62
CA THR A 105 -17.68 4.37 -12.74
C THR A 105 -16.19 4.60 -12.89
N VAL A 106 -15.39 3.73 -12.27
CA VAL A 106 -13.92 3.79 -12.34
C VAL A 106 -13.42 3.65 -13.78
N ASP A 107 -12.59 4.60 -14.22
CA ASP A 107 -11.82 4.53 -15.49
C ASP A 107 -10.32 4.52 -15.17
N LEU A 108 -9.81 3.35 -14.79
CA LEU A 108 -8.40 3.18 -14.41
C LEU A 108 -7.42 3.56 -15.52
N GLU A 109 -7.78 3.37 -16.78
CA GLU A 109 -6.91 3.71 -17.91
C GLU A 109 -6.74 5.24 -18.04
N PHE A 110 -7.78 5.99 -17.76
CA PHE A 110 -7.68 7.44 -17.68
C PHE A 110 -6.88 7.90 -16.47
N TYR A 111 -7.15 7.33 -15.30
CA TYR A 111 -6.44 7.71 -14.06
C TYR A 111 -4.94 7.38 -14.12
N LYS A 112 -4.57 6.25 -14.74
CA LYS A 112 -3.16 5.92 -14.99
C LYS A 112 -2.45 6.93 -15.90
N ARG A 113 -3.14 7.49 -16.90
CA ARG A 113 -2.56 8.55 -17.74
C ARG A 113 -2.30 9.82 -16.94
N VAL A 114 -3.29 10.27 -16.14
CA VAL A 114 -3.13 11.43 -15.26
C VAL A 114 -2.01 11.18 -14.23
N ALA A 115 -1.98 9.99 -13.63
CA ALA A 115 -0.93 9.59 -12.70
C ALA A 115 0.46 9.61 -13.36
N ALA A 116 0.58 9.15 -14.61
CA ALA A 116 1.85 9.16 -15.35
C ALA A 116 2.37 10.59 -15.56
N ASP A 117 1.49 11.55 -15.84
CA ASP A 117 1.87 12.96 -15.98
C ASP A 117 2.36 13.54 -14.64
N VAL A 118 1.69 13.22 -13.51
CA VAL A 118 2.16 13.62 -12.17
C VAL A 118 3.51 12.96 -11.87
N LYS A 119 3.64 11.65 -12.07
CA LYS A 119 4.88 10.91 -11.80
C LYS A 119 6.06 11.43 -12.62
N ALA A 120 5.83 11.84 -13.87
CA ALA A 120 6.86 12.50 -14.68
C ALA A 120 7.38 13.80 -14.02
N ILE A 121 6.50 14.61 -13.42
CA ILE A 121 6.89 15.79 -12.65
C ILE A 121 7.71 15.39 -11.42
N LEU A 122 7.31 14.34 -10.70
CA LEU A 122 8.02 13.88 -9.51
C LEU A 122 9.44 13.40 -9.85
N HIS A 123 9.58 12.61 -10.91
CA HIS A 123 10.89 12.14 -11.40
C HIS A 123 11.79 13.27 -11.93
N ASP A 124 11.22 14.37 -12.42
CA ASP A 124 11.98 15.57 -12.79
C ASP A 124 12.45 16.36 -11.53
N CYS A 125 11.72 16.28 -10.45
CA CYS A 125 12.01 16.97 -9.19
C CYS A 125 12.99 16.23 -8.27
N ALA A 126 13.14 14.92 -8.38
CA ALA A 126 14.01 14.11 -7.52
C ALA A 126 14.73 13.02 -8.30
N ASP A 127 15.97 12.71 -7.89
CA ASP A 127 16.76 11.63 -8.50
C ASP A 127 16.31 10.24 -8.03
N VAL A 128 15.73 10.18 -6.83
CA VAL A 128 15.19 8.96 -6.24
C VAL A 128 13.72 9.16 -5.90
N VAL A 129 12.87 8.41 -6.61
CA VAL A 129 11.42 8.38 -6.40
C VAL A 129 10.99 6.96 -6.11
N ARG A 130 10.23 6.78 -5.02
CA ARG A 130 9.55 5.53 -4.69
C ARG A 130 8.07 5.68 -4.93
N GLU A 131 7.58 5.18 -6.02
CA GLU A 131 6.14 5.08 -6.28
C GLU A 131 5.52 4.02 -5.34
N VAL A 132 4.51 4.42 -4.57
CA VAL A 132 3.81 3.56 -3.60
C VAL A 132 2.53 3.03 -4.19
N SER A 133 1.76 3.92 -4.84
CA SER A 133 0.49 3.61 -5.47
C SER A 133 0.31 4.40 -6.77
N ILE A 134 -0.90 4.42 -7.31
CA ILE A 134 -1.27 5.26 -8.46
C ILE A 134 -1.17 6.75 -8.12
N ASP A 135 -1.41 7.11 -6.85
CA ASP A 135 -1.59 8.48 -6.33
C ASP A 135 -0.59 8.89 -5.25
N GLU A 136 0.29 7.99 -4.81
CA GLU A 136 1.27 8.24 -3.76
C GLU A 136 2.71 7.98 -4.20
N ALA A 137 3.64 8.83 -3.78
CA ALA A 137 5.07 8.61 -3.96
C ALA A 137 5.91 9.29 -2.86
N TYR A 138 7.06 8.67 -2.55
CA TYR A 138 8.13 9.32 -1.78
C TYR A 138 9.23 9.83 -2.72
N LEU A 139 9.78 10.98 -2.38
CA LEU A 139 10.91 11.59 -3.06
C LEU A 139 12.04 11.82 -2.05
N ASP A 140 13.24 11.40 -2.36
CA ASP A 140 14.45 11.88 -1.69
C ASP A 140 14.92 13.13 -2.41
N VAL A 141 14.88 14.25 -1.71
CA VAL A 141 15.28 15.55 -2.24
C VAL A 141 16.44 16.17 -1.47
N THR A 142 17.18 15.35 -0.72
CA THR A 142 18.30 15.78 0.11
C THR A 142 19.35 16.57 -0.70
N ASP A 143 19.64 16.13 -1.91
CA ASP A 143 20.60 16.81 -2.81
C ASP A 143 19.99 17.99 -3.60
N ARG A 144 18.68 18.22 -3.49
CA ARG A 144 17.95 19.25 -4.25
C ARG A 144 17.60 20.47 -3.43
N THR A 145 17.59 20.36 -2.09
CA THR A 145 17.17 21.42 -1.18
C THR A 145 17.88 21.26 0.18
N ALA A 146 17.54 22.07 1.17
CA ALA A 146 18.13 22.06 2.51
C ALA A 146 17.14 22.46 3.58
N TRP A 147 17.43 22.12 4.85
CA TRP A 147 16.68 22.57 6.03
C TRP A 147 16.93 24.03 6.38
N ASP A 148 17.90 24.68 5.72
CA ASP A 148 18.21 26.09 5.95
C ASP A 148 17.00 26.99 5.71
N LEU A 149 16.94 28.09 6.45
CA LEU A 149 15.93 29.11 6.23
C LEU A 149 16.20 29.85 4.91
N ALA A 150 15.13 30.10 4.17
CA ALA A 150 15.18 30.99 3.01
C ALA A 150 15.62 32.42 3.43
N ALA A 151 16.09 33.20 2.50
CA ALA A 151 16.55 34.59 2.76
C ALA A 151 15.46 35.48 3.38
N SER A 152 14.17 35.14 3.20
CA SER A 152 13.05 35.80 3.88
C SER A 152 12.98 35.50 5.38
N GLY A 153 13.57 34.38 5.82
CA GLY A 153 13.60 33.93 7.22
C GLY A 153 12.30 33.33 7.75
N ASP A 154 11.28 33.20 6.93
CA ASP A 154 9.93 32.74 7.30
C ASP A 154 9.66 31.25 7.02
N ARG A 155 10.48 30.60 6.18
CA ARG A 155 10.34 29.20 5.80
C ARG A 155 11.69 28.56 5.44
N THR A 156 11.73 27.23 5.42
CA THR A 156 12.91 26.49 4.95
C THR A 156 12.99 26.42 3.42
N LEU A 157 14.18 26.13 2.89
CA LEU A 157 14.34 25.86 1.47
C LEU A 157 13.56 24.61 1.08
N ALA A 158 13.55 23.57 1.93
CA ALA A 158 12.77 22.34 1.74
C ALA A 158 11.26 22.63 1.60
N GLU A 159 10.71 23.53 2.44
CA GLU A 159 9.32 23.96 2.30
C GLU A 159 9.09 24.68 0.96
N GLY A 160 10.01 25.55 0.57
CA GLY A 160 9.95 26.24 -0.72
C GLY A 160 9.94 25.29 -1.90
N PHE A 161 10.77 24.23 -1.82
CA PHE A 161 10.85 23.21 -2.85
C PHE A 161 9.57 22.34 -2.91
N ALA A 162 9.06 21.89 -1.78
CA ALA A 162 7.79 21.14 -1.73
C ALA A 162 6.61 21.95 -2.28
N ARG A 163 6.56 23.25 -1.95
CA ARG A 163 5.57 24.17 -2.51
C ARG A 163 5.70 24.32 -4.04
N TYR A 164 6.92 24.32 -4.55
CA TYR A 164 7.17 24.33 -6.00
C TYR A 164 6.66 23.03 -6.65
N VAL A 165 6.95 21.86 -6.10
CA VAL A 165 6.44 20.56 -6.60
C VAL A 165 4.92 20.57 -6.65
N LYS A 166 4.26 20.95 -5.54
CA LYS A 166 2.81 21.06 -5.41
C LYS A 166 2.20 21.97 -6.49
N GLN A 167 2.79 23.16 -6.69
CA GLN A 167 2.33 24.12 -7.69
C GLN A 167 2.55 23.63 -9.13
N ARG A 168 3.60 22.83 -9.39
CA ARG A 168 3.81 22.22 -10.70
C ARG A 168 2.70 21.22 -11.01
N ILE A 169 2.39 20.33 -10.07
CA ILE A 169 1.32 19.33 -10.22
C ILE A 169 -0.01 20.04 -10.53
N ALA A 170 -0.39 21.00 -9.71
CA ALA A 170 -1.65 21.72 -9.89
C ALA A 170 -1.73 22.48 -11.23
N ARG A 171 -0.63 23.12 -11.66
CA ARG A 171 -0.61 23.91 -12.90
C ARG A 171 -0.48 23.07 -14.16
N GLU A 172 0.33 22.01 -14.14
CA GLU A 172 0.68 21.22 -15.33
C GLU A 172 -0.30 20.07 -15.57
N VAL A 173 -0.86 19.50 -14.49
CA VAL A 173 -1.82 18.37 -14.57
C VAL A 173 -3.23 18.76 -14.15
N GLY A 174 -3.39 19.72 -13.23
CA GLY A 174 -4.69 20.21 -12.79
C GLY A 174 -5.29 19.42 -11.60
N VAL A 175 -4.51 18.58 -10.91
CA VAL A 175 -4.92 17.89 -9.69
C VAL A 175 -4.25 18.49 -8.47
N ALA A 176 -4.93 18.48 -7.31
CA ALA A 176 -4.36 18.88 -6.04
C ALA A 176 -3.58 17.72 -5.42
N ALA A 177 -2.52 18.06 -4.68
CA ALA A 177 -1.75 17.11 -3.91
C ALA A 177 -1.42 17.66 -2.53
N SER A 178 -1.50 16.83 -1.50
CA SER A 178 -0.99 17.12 -0.16
C SER A 178 0.42 16.59 -0.02
N ILE A 179 1.31 17.39 0.57
CA ILE A 179 2.73 17.03 0.70
C ILE A 179 3.17 17.14 2.16
N GLY A 180 3.77 16.04 2.65
CA GLY A 180 4.50 16.03 3.91
C GLY A 180 6.00 16.07 3.66
N VAL A 181 6.72 16.92 4.40
CA VAL A 181 8.18 17.05 4.35
C VAL A 181 8.74 16.68 5.71
N ALA A 182 9.65 15.70 5.75
CA ALA A 182 10.25 15.24 7.00
C ALA A 182 11.64 14.61 6.78
N PRO A 183 12.43 14.34 7.83
CA PRO A 183 13.72 13.68 7.69
C PRO A 183 13.62 12.18 7.38
N ASN A 184 12.44 11.57 7.41
CA ASN A 184 12.23 10.15 7.10
C ASN A 184 10.85 9.87 6.50
N MET A 185 10.69 8.69 5.88
CA MET A 185 9.47 8.29 5.18
C MET A 185 8.26 8.20 6.10
N SER A 186 8.40 7.64 7.31
CA SER A 186 7.28 7.45 8.23
C SER A 186 6.65 8.78 8.64
N THR A 187 7.49 9.75 9.04
CA THR A 187 7.03 11.08 9.44
C THR A 187 6.48 11.86 8.25
N ALA A 188 7.12 11.78 7.07
CA ALA A 188 6.64 12.45 5.86
C ALA A 188 5.23 11.95 5.45
N LYS A 189 4.95 10.64 5.59
CA LYS A 189 3.60 10.10 5.32
C LYS A 189 2.56 10.68 6.27
N ILE A 190 2.83 10.67 7.57
CA ILE A 190 1.90 11.23 8.56
C ILE A 190 1.68 12.72 8.30
N ALA A 191 2.75 13.45 8.00
CA ALA A 191 2.68 14.88 7.70
C ALA A 191 1.81 15.19 6.45
N SER A 192 1.86 14.35 5.42
CA SER A 192 1.04 14.55 4.20
C SER A 192 -0.46 14.36 4.45
N ASP A 193 -0.82 13.52 5.43
CA ASP A 193 -2.23 13.27 5.78
C ASP A 193 -2.79 14.30 6.78
N PHE A 194 -1.91 15.02 7.50
CA PHE A 194 -2.27 15.86 8.65
C PHE A 194 -3.16 17.07 8.31
N ASP A 195 -2.97 17.69 7.16
CA ASP A 195 -3.67 18.93 6.77
C ASP A 195 -4.33 18.77 5.37
N LYS A 196 -4.88 17.61 5.05
CA LYS A 196 -5.63 17.37 3.82
C LYS A 196 -6.99 18.10 3.83
N PRO A 197 -7.46 18.61 2.68
CA PRO A 197 -6.87 18.59 1.34
C PRO A 197 -5.93 19.78 1.07
N ASP A 198 -5.17 19.66 -0.02
CA ASP A 198 -4.26 20.68 -0.52
C ASP A 198 -3.23 21.16 0.52
N GLY A 199 -2.88 20.25 1.45
CA GLY A 199 -1.99 20.50 2.59
C GLY A 199 -0.51 20.58 2.22
N LEU A 200 0.26 21.25 3.08
CA LEU A 200 1.73 21.20 3.06
C LEU A 200 2.23 21.32 4.50
N VAL A 201 2.68 20.20 5.04
CA VAL A 201 3.18 20.09 6.41
C VAL A 201 4.67 19.78 6.39
N VAL A 202 5.45 20.59 7.13
CA VAL A 202 6.91 20.46 7.21
C VAL A 202 7.29 20.16 8.65
N VAL A 203 7.95 19.03 8.85
CA VAL A 203 8.45 18.56 10.16
C VAL A 203 9.97 18.52 10.10
N ARG A 204 10.61 19.49 10.77
CA ARG A 204 12.09 19.58 10.80
C ARG A 204 12.69 18.47 11.66
N PRO A 205 13.99 18.12 11.50
CA PRO A 205 14.65 17.08 12.30
C PRO A 205 14.40 17.21 13.80
N GLY A 206 14.61 18.35 14.41
CA GLY A 206 14.39 18.57 15.85
C GLY A 206 12.92 18.63 16.29
N GLU A 207 11.95 18.61 15.38
CA GLU A 207 10.51 18.75 15.65
C GLU A 207 9.74 17.42 15.55
N VAL A 208 10.38 16.34 15.03
CA VAL A 208 9.72 15.06 14.72
C VAL A 208 8.99 14.50 15.95
N ARG A 209 9.65 14.43 17.09
CA ARG A 209 9.05 13.86 18.30
C ARG A 209 7.85 14.67 18.80
N SER A 210 7.95 15.99 18.83
CA SER A 210 6.85 16.87 19.27
C SER A 210 5.68 16.87 18.30
N PHE A 211 5.94 16.67 17.01
CA PHE A 211 4.90 16.50 16.01
C PHE A 211 4.15 15.17 16.18
N LEU A 212 4.87 14.06 16.39
CA LEU A 212 4.27 12.73 16.51
C LEU A 212 3.51 12.54 17.82
N GLU A 213 3.98 13.10 18.94
CA GLU A 213 3.45 12.85 20.28
C GLU A 213 1.91 12.90 20.39
N PRO A 214 1.19 13.91 19.85
CA PRO A 214 -0.26 14.00 19.93
C PRO A 214 -1.02 13.19 18.86
N ILE A 215 -0.32 12.60 17.88
CA ILE A 215 -0.96 11.89 16.74
C ILE A 215 -1.68 10.64 17.26
N PRO A 216 -2.96 10.42 16.87
CA PRO A 216 -3.67 9.18 17.16
C PRO A 216 -2.90 7.96 16.67
N VAL A 217 -2.88 6.89 17.46
CA VAL A 217 -2.07 5.70 17.14
C VAL A 217 -2.45 5.05 15.82
N GLU A 218 -3.69 5.17 15.39
CA GLU A 218 -4.20 4.68 14.11
C GLU A 218 -3.63 5.41 12.88
N GLU A 219 -3.14 6.64 13.06
CA GLU A 219 -2.49 7.43 12.01
C GLU A 219 -0.97 7.16 11.92
N VAL A 220 -0.41 6.41 12.87
CA VAL A 220 1.01 6.02 12.80
C VAL A 220 1.24 5.09 11.62
N HIS A 221 2.22 5.42 10.78
CA HIS A 221 2.54 4.64 9.59
C HIS A 221 2.72 3.14 9.90
N GLY A 222 1.83 2.34 9.33
CA GLY A 222 1.82 0.89 9.52
C GLY A 222 0.85 0.40 10.60
N VAL A 223 0.10 1.26 11.26
CA VAL A 223 -0.97 0.89 12.18
C VAL A 223 -2.30 0.88 11.41
N GLY A 224 -2.81 -0.31 11.15
CA GLY A 224 -4.16 -0.46 10.59
C GLY A 224 -5.20 -0.72 11.68
N PRO A 225 -6.52 -0.76 11.35
CA PRO A 225 -7.61 -0.84 12.34
C PRO A 225 -7.50 -2.00 13.33
N VAL A 226 -6.99 -3.15 12.91
CA VAL A 226 -6.77 -4.31 13.79
C VAL A 226 -5.67 -4.03 14.80
N THR A 227 -4.56 -3.46 14.35
CA THR A 227 -3.42 -3.10 15.21
C THR A 227 -3.81 -1.99 16.17
N ALA A 228 -4.52 -0.95 15.69
CA ALA A 228 -5.01 0.15 16.53
C ALA A 228 -5.91 -0.35 17.67
N ARG A 229 -6.88 -1.24 17.38
CA ARG A 229 -7.72 -1.84 18.43
C ARG A 229 -6.92 -2.62 19.47
N LYS A 230 -5.90 -3.38 19.04
CA LYS A 230 -5.03 -4.11 19.97
C LYS A 230 -4.19 -3.15 20.82
N LEU A 231 -3.61 -2.11 20.23
CA LEU A 231 -2.89 -1.07 20.96
C LEU A 231 -3.79 -0.35 21.97
N GLY A 232 -5.02 0.01 21.57
CA GLY A 232 -6.03 0.58 22.47
C GLY A 232 -6.37 -0.33 23.65
N SER A 233 -6.41 -1.67 23.46
CA SER A 233 -6.60 -2.61 24.57
C SER A 233 -5.42 -2.65 25.58
N LEU A 234 -4.25 -2.17 25.17
CA LEU A 234 -3.07 -1.97 26.02
C LEU A 234 -3.01 -0.56 26.63
N GLY A 235 -4.00 0.30 26.37
CA GLY A 235 -4.04 1.68 26.84
C GLY A 235 -3.15 2.63 26.03
N ILE A 236 -2.81 2.28 24.78
CA ILE A 236 -1.99 3.06 23.85
C ILE A 236 -2.92 3.70 22.83
N GLU A 237 -3.15 5.00 22.95
CA GLU A 237 -4.10 5.76 22.11
C GLU A 237 -3.39 6.74 21.17
N THR A 238 -2.17 7.15 21.51
CA THR A 238 -1.37 8.11 20.72
C THR A 238 -0.01 7.53 20.33
N ALA A 239 0.66 8.16 19.37
CA ALA A 239 2.05 7.87 19.05
C ALA A 239 2.96 8.16 20.26
N GLY A 240 2.64 9.16 21.08
CA GLY A 240 3.34 9.45 22.35
C GLY A 240 3.25 8.27 23.33
N ASP A 241 2.06 7.69 23.51
CA ASP A 241 1.88 6.49 24.34
C ASP A 241 2.67 5.31 23.78
N LEU A 242 2.62 5.11 22.46
CA LEU A 242 3.35 4.04 21.77
C LEU A 242 4.86 4.20 21.92
N ALA A 243 5.37 5.43 21.83
CA ALA A 243 6.79 5.75 22.03
C ALA A 243 7.25 5.56 23.49
N ALA A 244 6.34 5.71 24.45
CA ALA A 244 6.61 5.53 25.88
C ALA A 244 6.40 4.08 26.35
N ALA A 245 5.75 3.23 25.56
CA ALA A 245 5.45 1.85 25.90
C ALA A 245 6.71 0.99 26.04
N ASP A 246 6.62 -0.09 26.81
CA ASP A 246 7.70 -1.06 26.91
C ASP A 246 7.83 -1.85 25.58
N ALA A 247 8.98 -1.71 24.92
CA ALA A 247 9.27 -2.37 23.66
C ALA A 247 9.14 -3.90 23.74
N SER A 248 9.43 -4.51 24.90
CA SER A 248 9.29 -5.95 25.10
C SER A 248 7.82 -6.41 25.10
N VAL A 249 6.92 -5.59 25.62
CA VAL A 249 5.46 -5.84 25.57
C VAL A 249 4.95 -5.77 24.14
N LEU A 250 5.40 -4.75 23.39
CA LEU A 250 5.03 -4.59 21.98
C LEU A 250 5.59 -5.72 21.11
N GLU A 251 6.82 -6.16 21.37
CA GLU A 251 7.42 -7.28 20.66
C GLU A 251 6.71 -8.61 20.96
N ALA A 252 6.29 -8.84 22.21
CA ALA A 252 5.55 -10.03 22.60
C ALA A 252 4.15 -10.10 21.92
N GLU A 253 3.48 -8.95 21.74
CA GLU A 253 2.13 -8.88 21.14
C GLU A 253 2.15 -8.84 19.60
N PHE A 254 3.13 -8.16 19.00
CA PHE A 254 3.16 -7.87 17.55
C PHE A 254 4.41 -8.42 16.82
N GLY A 255 5.30 -9.12 17.53
CA GLY A 255 6.56 -9.60 16.97
C GLY A 255 7.51 -8.45 16.58
N SER A 256 8.33 -8.64 15.55
CA SER A 256 9.24 -7.61 15.02
C SER A 256 8.52 -6.32 14.64
N ARG A 257 7.26 -6.43 14.20
CA ARG A 257 6.43 -5.27 13.86
C ARG A 257 6.18 -4.35 15.07
N GLY A 258 6.06 -4.92 16.29
CA GLY A 258 5.89 -4.12 17.50
C GLY A 258 7.09 -3.21 17.74
N ARG A 259 8.30 -3.72 17.52
CA ARG A 259 9.55 -2.94 17.62
C ARG A 259 9.58 -1.84 16.55
N GLU A 260 9.27 -2.16 15.30
CA GLU A 260 9.22 -1.17 14.21
C GLU A 260 8.22 -0.04 14.49
N LEU A 261 7.04 -0.37 15.00
CA LEU A 261 6.04 0.63 15.36
C LEU A 261 6.49 1.53 16.50
N HIS A 262 7.13 0.95 17.51
CA HIS A 262 7.72 1.70 18.63
C HIS A 262 8.80 2.69 18.15
N GLU A 263 9.70 2.26 17.26
CA GLU A 263 10.73 3.12 16.68
C GLU A 263 10.12 4.26 15.86
N ARG A 264 9.15 3.96 14.99
CA ARG A 264 8.44 4.99 14.22
C ARG A 264 7.71 6.01 15.08
N ALA A 265 7.07 5.57 16.17
CA ALA A 265 6.41 6.46 17.10
C ALA A 265 7.40 7.39 17.83
N ARG A 266 8.66 6.99 17.96
CA ARG A 266 9.77 7.79 18.48
C ARG A 266 10.43 8.68 17.42
N GLY A 267 9.97 8.58 16.16
CA GLY A 267 10.50 9.34 15.05
C GLY A 267 11.66 8.67 14.29
N TYR A 268 11.99 7.43 14.62
CA TYR A 268 13.08 6.69 13.97
C TYR A 268 12.54 5.86 12.78
N ASP A 269 13.07 6.11 11.61
CA ASP A 269 12.85 5.31 10.40
C ASP A 269 14.09 5.49 9.51
N ASP A 270 14.97 4.50 9.54
CA ASP A 270 16.27 4.52 8.84
C ASP A 270 16.16 4.00 7.38
N ARG A 271 14.95 3.68 6.92
CA ARG A 271 14.73 3.20 5.57
C ARG A 271 15.02 4.30 4.56
N ALA A 272 15.94 4.05 3.63
CA ALA A 272 16.17 4.94 2.50
C ALA A 272 14.98 4.91 1.52
N VAL A 273 14.68 6.04 0.90
CA VAL A 273 13.80 6.07 -0.27
C VAL A 273 14.50 5.29 -1.39
N THR A 274 13.90 4.21 -1.84
CA THR A 274 14.42 3.40 -2.94
C THR A 274 13.31 3.14 -3.93
N PRO A 275 13.57 3.16 -5.24
CA PRO A 275 12.55 2.86 -6.24
C PRO A 275 11.84 1.54 -5.94
N THR A 276 10.56 1.47 -6.24
CA THR A 276 9.79 0.23 -6.10
C THR A 276 10.40 -0.84 -7.01
N GLY A 277 10.78 -1.96 -6.42
CA GLY A 277 11.36 -3.08 -7.16
C GLY A 277 10.32 -3.79 -8.03
N ARG A 278 10.80 -4.72 -8.88
CA ARG A 278 9.91 -5.56 -9.69
C ARG A 278 8.94 -6.34 -8.79
N PRO A 279 7.69 -6.55 -9.22
CA PRO A 279 6.69 -7.25 -8.43
C PRO A 279 7.14 -8.69 -8.13
N LYS A 280 6.82 -9.20 -6.93
CA LYS A 280 7.10 -10.58 -6.53
C LYS A 280 5.97 -11.54 -6.92
N SER A 281 4.80 -10.99 -7.26
CA SER A 281 3.61 -11.74 -7.67
C SER A 281 2.67 -10.83 -8.46
N LEU A 282 1.83 -11.45 -9.30
CA LEU A 282 0.72 -10.81 -10.01
C LEU A 282 -0.55 -11.57 -9.66
N SER A 283 -1.65 -10.86 -9.44
CA SER A 283 -2.94 -11.47 -9.14
C SER A 283 -4.09 -10.64 -9.71
N ARG A 284 -5.22 -11.32 -9.90
CA ARG A 284 -6.50 -10.70 -10.23
C ARG A 284 -7.60 -11.37 -9.44
N GLU A 285 -8.56 -10.60 -8.97
CA GLU A 285 -9.69 -11.08 -8.19
C GLU A 285 -11.01 -10.53 -8.75
N SER A 286 -12.08 -11.33 -8.66
CA SER A 286 -13.44 -10.93 -9.03
C SER A 286 -14.42 -11.37 -7.96
N ALA A 287 -15.36 -10.51 -7.59
CA ALA A 287 -16.45 -10.81 -6.68
C ALA A 287 -17.71 -11.13 -7.48
N PHE A 288 -18.50 -12.08 -7.00
CA PHE A 288 -19.84 -12.33 -7.50
C PHE A 288 -20.81 -11.30 -6.90
N THR A 289 -21.79 -10.87 -7.66
CA THR A 289 -22.88 -10.00 -7.16
C THR A 289 -23.60 -10.68 -6.00
N ASP A 290 -23.96 -11.94 -6.20
CA ASP A 290 -24.47 -12.84 -5.16
C ASP A 290 -23.54 -14.04 -5.01
N PRO A 291 -23.29 -14.53 -3.79
CA PRO A 291 -22.48 -15.72 -3.61
C PRO A 291 -23.07 -16.92 -4.38
N THR A 292 -22.21 -17.62 -5.14
CA THR A 292 -22.64 -18.76 -5.96
C THR A 292 -22.05 -20.08 -5.50
N ALA A 293 -22.86 -21.14 -5.57
CA ALA A 293 -22.40 -22.53 -5.43
C ALA A 293 -22.23 -23.22 -6.80
N ASP A 294 -22.66 -22.57 -7.90
CA ASP A 294 -22.56 -23.13 -9.24
C ASP A 294 -21.10 -23.27 -9.67
N ILE A 295 -20.71 -24.46 -10.04
CA ILE A 295 -19.32 -24.75 -10.40
C ILE A 295 -18.95 -24.17 -11.77
N GLU A 296 -19.88 -24.07 -12.70
CA GLU A 296 -19.58 -23.53 -14.03
C GLU A 296 -19.38 -22.01 -13.95
N ASP A 297 -20.19 -21.29 -13.18
CA ASP A 297 -19.96 -19.86 -12.91
C ASP A 297 -18.55 -19.62 -12.32
N LYS A 298 -18.17 -20.46 -11.32
CA LYS A 298 -16.85 -20.36 -10.69
C LYS A 298 -15.72 -20.64 -11.68
N ARG A 299 -15.87 -21.69 -12.52
CA ARG A 299 -14.88 -22.04 -13.54
C ARG A 299 -14.75 -20.97 -14.62
N GLU A 300 -15.85 -20.34 -15.04
CA GLU A 300 -15.83 -19.24 -16.02
C GLU A 300 -15.02 -18.05 -15.46
N VAL A 301 -15.27 -17.65 -14.22
CA VAL A 301 -14.52 -16.58 -13.55
C VAL A 301 -13.05 -16.94 -13.40
N VAL A 302 -12.71 -18.17 -13.00
CA VAL A 302 -11.30 -18.61 -12.87
C VAL A 302 -10.58 -18.60 -14.20
N ARG A 303 -11.21 -19.02 -15.31
CA ARG A 303 -10.63 -18.96 -16.67
C ARG A 303 -10.31 -17.52 -17.08
N ALA A 304 -11.27 -16.61 -16.87
CA ALA A 304 -11.07 -15.19 -17.18
C ALA A 304 -9.93 -14.56 -16.34
N LEU A 305 -9.87 -14.87 -15.05
CA LEU A 305 -8.82 -14.39 -14.17
C LEU A 305 -7.44 -14.98 -14.50
N ALA A 306 -7.38 -16.26 -14.87
CA ALA A 306 -6.16 -16.94 -15.28
C ALA A 306 -5.56 -16.34 -16.55
N ALA A 307 -6.42 -16.10 -17.57
CA ALA A 307 -6.03 -15.44 -18.81
C ALA A 307 -5.46 -14.03 -18.54
N ASP A 308 -6.17 -13.20 -17.75
CA ASP A 308 -5.75 -11.84 -17.42
C ASP A 308 -4.41 -11.83 -16.68
N VAL A 309 -4.22 -12.69 -15.67
CA VAL A 309 -2.96 -12.79 -14.93
C VAL A 309 -1.80 -13.27 -15.80
N ALA A 310 -2.04 -14.24 -16.70
CA ALA A 310 -1.03 -14.72 -17.63
C ALA A 310 -0.61 -13.64 -18.65
N ASP A 311 -1.57 -12.90 -19.20
CA ASP A 311 -1.30 -11.79 -20.11
C ASP A 311 -0.52 -10.66 -19.43
N ARG A 312 -0.85 -10.34 -18.18
CA ARG A 312 -0.09 -9.38 -17.35
C ARG A 312 1.33 -9.84 -17.08
N ALA A 313 1.55 -11.12 -16.83
CA ALA A 313 2.89 -11.67 -16.65
C ALA A 313 3.71 -11.57 -17.93
N ARG A 314 3.13 -11.95 -19.08
CA ARG A 314 3.78 -11.85 -20.39
C ARG A 314 4.12 -10.42 -20.79
N SER A 315 3.20 -9.48 -20.58
CA SER A 315 3.43 -8.07 -20.91
C SER A 315 4.60 -7.47 -20.15
N ARG A 316 4.95 -8.04 -18.98
CA ARG A 316 6.09 -7.66 -18.16
C ARG A 316 7.35 -8.51 -18.38
N GLY A 317 7.30 -9.49 -19.29
CA GLY A 317 8.40 -10.45 -19.48
C GLY A 317 8.67 -11.29 -18.23
N ALA A 318 7.65 -11.52 -17.42
CA ALA A 318 7.76 -12.26 -16.15
C ALA A 318 7.40 -13.73 -16.34
N MET A 319 8.31 -14.62 -15.96
CA MET A 319 8.03 -16.03 -15.73
C MET A 319 7.65 -16.27 -14.27
N TYR A 320 6.86 -17.28 -13.97
CA TYR A 320 6.39 -17.58 -12.62
C TYR A 320 6.63 -19.04 -12.26
N ARG A 321 6.81 -19.30 -10.96
CA ARG A 321 7.09 -20.64 -10.44
C ARG A 321 6.00 -21.17 -9.50
N THR A 322 5.01 -20.36 -9.13
CA THR A 322 3.91 -20.77 -8.27
C THR A 322 2.61 -20.19 -8.81
N ILE A 323 1.60 -21.03 -8.98
CA ILE A 323 0.25 -20.67 -9.39
C ILE A 323 -0.67 -20.99 -8.23
N GLY A 324 -1.59 -20.09 -7.90
CA GLY A 324 -2.52 -20.27 -6.80
C GLY A 324 -3.86 -19.60 -7.02
N ILE A 325 -4.82 -20.02 -6.22
CA ILE A 325 -6.14 -19.41 -6.13
C ILE A 325 -6.40 -18.84 -4.73
N LYS A 326 -7.24 -17.83 -4.68
CA LYS A 326 -7.86 -17.29 -3.47
C LYS A 326 -9.35 -17.46 -3.58
N VAL A 327 -9.96 -18.07 -2.58
CA VAL A 327 -11.40 -18.32 -2.51
C VAL A 327 -11.93 -17.65 -1.24
N VAL A 328 -12.86 -16.71 -1.39
CA VAL A 328 -13.53 -16.06 -0.28
C VAL A 328 -14.93 -16.65 -0.13
N VAL A 329 -15.15 -17.28 1.01
CA VAL A 329 -16.44 -17.90 1.38
C VAL A 329 -17.22 -16.93 2.26
N PRO A 330 -18.56 -16.86 2.12
CA PRO A 330 -19.37 -16.02 3.02
C PRO A 330 -19.16 -16.35 4.51
N PRO A 331 -19.14 -15.35 5.42
CA PRO A 331 -19.26 -13.92 5.10
C PRO A 331 -17.98 -13.32 4.50
N PHE A 332 -16.76 -13.73 4.92
CA PHE A 332 -15.46 -13.26 4.43
C PHE A 332 -14.31 -14.23 4.81
N ASP A 333 -14.59 -15.52 4.87
CA ASP A 333 -13.55 -16.51 5.17
C ASP A 333 -12.63 -16.71 3.95
N ILE A 334 -11.33 -16.42 4.14
CA ILE A 334 -10.33 -16.42 3.07
C ILE A 334 -9.57 -17.72 3.05
N ASN A 335 -9.65 -18.43 1.94
CA ASN A 335 -8.91 -19.65 1.68
C ASN A 335 -7.96 -19.47 0.51
N THR A 336 -6.71 -19.96 0.64
CA THR A 336 -5.73 -19.92 -0.43
C THR A 336 -5.16 -21.30 -0.69
N ARG A 337 -4.97 -21.64 -1.98
CA ARG A 337 -4.29 -22.86 -2.40
C ARG A 337 -3.29 -22.53 -3.49
N ALA A 338 -2.19 -23.25 -3.55
CA ALA A 338 -1.17 -22.99 -4.55
C ALA A 338 -0.36 -24.25 -4.88
N THR A 339 0.07 -24.34 -6.14
CA THR A 339 0.97 -25.36 -6.66
C THR A 339 2.29 -24.72 -7.08
N SER A 340 3.41 -25.26 -6.61
CA SER A 340 4.76 -24.85 -7.06
C SER A 340 5.23 -25.76 -8.19
N LEU A 341 5.75 -25.14 -9.25
CA LEU A 341 6.28 -25.80 -10.44
C LEU A 341 7.75 -26.14 -10.26
N SER A 342 8.27 -27.09 -11.05
CA SER A 342 9.68 -27.47 -11.05
C SER A 342 10.63 -26.37 -11.54
N GLY A 343 10.16 -25.50 -12.44
CA GLY A 343 10.90 -24.38 -12.98
C GLY A 343 10.00 -23.19 -13.30
N PRO A 344 10.57 -22.01 -13.64
CA PRO A 344 9.82 -20.88 -14.11
C PRO A 344 9.20 -21.15 -15.49
N VAL A 345 7.96 -20.70 -15.69
CA VAL A 345 7.21 -20.83 -16.95
C VAL A 345 6.45 -19.53 -17.26
N ASP A 346 6.02 -19.36 -18.51
CA ASP A 346 5.10 -18.30 -18.95
C ASP A 346 3.93 -18.88 -19.78
N ASP A 347 3.43 -20.03 -19.38
CA ASP A 347 2.42 -20.80 -20.07
C ASP A 347 1.00 -20.50 -19.53
N PRO A 348 0.12 -19.78 -20.27
CA PRO A 348 -1.24 -19.46 -19.84
C PRO A 348 -2.13 -20.67 -19.64
N GLU A 349 -1.98 -21.71 -20.49
CA GLU A 349 -2.79 -22.93 -20.39
C GLU A 349 -2.50 -23.65 -19.08
N LEU A 350 -1.25 -23.56 -18.61
CA LEU A 350 -0.86 -24.11 -17.32
C LEU A 350 -1.43 -23.30 -16.13
N VAL A 351 -1.53 -21.96 -16.25
CA VAL A 351 -2.19 -21.15 -15.21
C VAL A 351 -3.65 -21.54 -15.09
N GLU A 352 -4.35 -21.66 -16.21
CA GLU A 352 -5.76 -22.04 -16.24
C GLU A 352 -5.96 -23.45 -15.66
N SER A 353 -5.23 -24.45 -16.17
CA SER A 353 -5.41 -25.84 -15.75
C SER A 353 -5.14 -26.01 -14.25
N VAL A 354 -4.03 -25.46 -13.73
CA VAL A 354 -3.70 -25.54 -12.30
C VAL A 354 -4.72 -24.81 -11.44
N ALA A 355 -5.18 -23.64 -11.85
CA ALA A 355 -6.18 -22.88 -11.09
C ALA A 355 -7.54 -23.61 -11.03
N LEU A 356 -7.96 -24.24 -12.13
CA LEU A 356 -9.17 -25.06 -12.19
C LEU A 356 -9.04 -26.33 -11.34
N ASP A 357 -7.90 -27.03 -11.42
CA ASP A 357 -7.63 -28.21 -10.60
C ASP A 357 -7.71 -27.89 -9.09
N LEU A 358 -7.15 -26.76 -8.67
CA LEU A 358 -7.22 -26.31 -7.26
C LEU A 358 -8.65 -25.94 -6.84
N LEU A 359 -9.43 -25.33 -7.73
CA LEU A 359 -10.83 -25.02 -7.48
C LEU A 359 -11.65 -26.30 -7.32
N ASP A 360 -11.52 -27.22 -8.28
CA ASP A 360 -12.32 -28.45 -8.35
C ASP A 360 -12.01 -29.40 -7.19
N ALA A 361 -10.75 -29.47 -6.76
CA ALA A 361 -10.33 -30.37 -5.69
C ALA A 361 -10.99 -30.08 -4.33
N GLU A 362 -11.20 -28.79 -4.00
CA GLU A 362 -11.62 -28.43 -2.64
C GLU A 362 -12.86 -27.51 -2.58
N PHE A 363 -13.18 -26.81 -3.65
CA PHE A 363 -14.20 -25.77 -3.63
C PHE A 363 -15.35 -25.98 -4.63
N ALA A 364 -15.44 -27.16 -5.24
CA ALA A 364 -16.46 -27.47 -6.25
C ALA A 364 -17.89 -27.25 -5.72
N GLU A 365 -18.17 -27.68 -4.49
CA GLU A 365 -19.51 -27.59 -3.89
C GLU A 365 -19.63 -26.42 -2.87
N THR A 366 -18.57 -25.63 -2.70
CA THR A 366 -18.53 -24.53 -1.73
C THR A 366 -19.21 -23.29 -2.31
N THR A 367 -20.07 -22.64 -1.53
CA THR A 367 -20.59 -21.33 -1.90
C THR A 367 -19.48 -20.29 -1.82
N VAL A 368 -19.25 -19.55 -2.91
CA VAL A 368 -18.12 -18.61 -3.04
C VAL A 368 -18.63 -17.21 -3.30
N ARG A 369 -18.07 -16.23 -2.62
CA ARG A 369 -18.34 -14.80 -2.78
C ARG A 369 -17.34 -14.12 -3.73
N LYS A 370 -16.07 -14.55 -3.71
CA LYS A 370 -14.99 -13.92 -4.49
C LYS A 370 -13.96 -14.98 -4.86
N LEU A 371 -13.44 -14.87 -6.05
CA LEU A 371 -12.34 -15.69 -6.57
C LEU A 371 -11.16 -14.84 -6.99
N GLY A 372 -9.97 -15.39 -6.84
CA GLY A 372 -8.74 -14.78 -7.32
C GLY A 372 -7.79 -15.83 -7.89
N VAL A 373 -7.02 -15.42 -8.90
CA VAL A 373 -5.90 -16.19 -9.44
C VAL A 373 -4.62 -15.38 -9.21
N ARG A 374 -3.55 -16.07 -8.84
CA ARG A 374 -2.25 -15.47 -8.54
C ARG A 374 -1.12 -16.29 -9.13
N VAL A 375 -0.14 -15.60 -9.72
CA VAL A 375 1.18 -16.17 -10.04
C VAL A 375 2.24 -15.48 -9.17
N SER A 376 3.22 -16.24 -8.70
CA SER A 376 4.25 -15.72 -7.79
C SER A 376 5.60 -16.43 -7.96
N LYS A 377 6.61 -15.98 -7.21
CA LYS A 377 8.02 -16.32 -7.43
C LYS A 377 8.40 -15.96 -8.87
N LEU A 378 8.17 -14.69 -9.20
CA LEU A 378 8.45 -14.16 -10.52
C LEU A 378 9.94 -14.08 -10.77
N SER A 379 10.36 -14.41 -12.00
CA SER A 379 11.70 -14.19 -12.53
C SER A 379 11.59 -13.42 -13.86
N PHE A 380 12.58 -12.59 -14.15
CA PHE A 380 12.61 -11.72 -15.32
C PHE A 380 13.90 -11.96 -16.09
N ALA A 381 13.82 -12.10 -17.40
CA ALA A 381 14.95 -12.51 -18.25
C ALA A 381 16.24 -11.65 -18.09
N ASP A 382 16.10 -10.36 -17.77
CA ASP A 382 17.26 -9.47 -17.57
C ASP A 382 17.99 -9.67 -16.23
N ALA A 383 17.40 -10.39 -15.27
CA ALA A 383 18.03 -10.62 -13.97
C ALA A 383 19.00 -11.81 -13.98
N ASP A 384 18.81 -12.76 -14.90
CA ASP A 384 19.66 -13.97 -14.99
C ASP A 384 20.96 -13.74 -15.78
N GLN A 385 21.03 -12.69 -16.62
CA GLN A 385 22.28 -12.35 -17.34
C GLN A 385 23.36 -11.75 -16.43
N SER A 386 23.02 -11.12 -15.34
CA SER A 386 24.00 -10.57 -14.39
C SER A 386 24.67 -11.63 -13.50
N SER A 387 24.14 -12.86 -13.42
CA SER A 387 24.73 -13.95 -12.64
C SER A 387 25.73 -14.81 -13.43
N LEU A 388 25.72 -14.73 -14.77
CA LEU A 388 26.65 -15.49 -15.62
C LEU A 388 28.01 -14.77 -15.82
N ASP A 389 28.04 -13.45 -15.75
CA ASP A 389 29.29 -12.68 -15.84
C ASP A 389 30.25 -12.91 -14.66
N GLY A 390 29.77 -13.49 -13.56
CA GLY A 390 30.61 -13.86 -12.40
C GLY A 390 31.33 -15.19 -12.51
N TRP A 391 30.98 -16.06 -13.46
CA TRP A 391 31.59 -17.42 -13.56
C TRP A 391 32.79 -17.49 -14.49
N GLU A 392 32.93 -16.62 -15.47
CA GLU A 392 34.09 -16.64 -16.40
C GLU A 392 35.40 -16.16 -15.78
N SER A 393 35.42 -15.65 -14.55
CA SER A 393 36.62 -15.17 -13.87
C SER A 393 37.29 -16.17 -12.95
N ALA A 394 36.77 -17.40 -12.80
CA ALA A 394 37.28 -18.41 -11.85
C ALA A 394 38.14 -19.53 -12.45
N GLU A 395 38.34 -19.54 -13.77
CA GLU A 395 39.16 -20.59 -14.44
C GLU A 395 40.52 -20.13 -14.97
N ALA A 396 41.21 -19.22 -14.29
CA ALA A 396 42.61 -18.92 -14.60
C ALA A 396 43.44 -18.81 -13.33
N GLY A 397 43.79 -19.93 -12.76
CA GLY A 397 44.74 -19.99 -11.63
C GLY A 397 45.10 -21.42 -11.29
N GLU A 398 46.04 -21.94 -12.04
CA GLU A 398 46.59 -23.30 -11.87
C GLU A 398 47.41 -23.48 -10.60
N THR A 399 47.30 -24.74 -10.15
CA THR A 399 48.31 -25.65 -9.57
C THR A 399 48.75 -25.45 -8.11
N GLY A 400 48.56 -26.57 -7.39
CA GLY A 400 49.55 -27.15 -6.53
C GLY A 400 49.25 -27.14 -5.03
N GLY A 401 48.98 -28.33 -4.49
CA GLY A 401 49.12 -28.53 -3.05
C GLY A 401 48.23 -29.61 -2.48
N ASP A 402 48.72 -30.79 -2.51
CA ASP A 402 48.34 -32.02 -1.83
C ASP A 402 48.05 -31.79 -0.32
N GLY A 403 47.02 -32.38 0.26
CA GLY A 403 46.77 -32.31 1.70
C GLY A 403 45.43 -32.90 2.11
N ASP A 404 45.44 -34.20 2.29
CA ASP A 404 44.51 -35.09 2.97
C ASP A 404 44.04 -34.52 4.35
N GLU A 405 42.74 -34.42 4.62
CA GLU A 405 42.12 -34.78 5.93
C GLU A 405 40.60 -34.69 5.97
N ARG A 406 39.99 -35.84 6.02
CA ARG A 406 38.88 -36.36 6.87
C ARG A 406 37.61 -35.52 7.08
N VAL A 407 36.59 -36.12 6.55
CA VAL A 407 35.19 -36.28 6.98
C VAL A 407 34.96 -36.05 8.49
N SER A 408 34.00 -35.19 8.81
CA SER A 408 33.12 -35.41 9.96
C SER A 408 31.69 -34.96 9.59
N ASP A 409 30.86 -35.97 9.55
CA ASP A 409 29.41 -36.00 9.55
C ASP A 409 28.90 -35.34 10.86
N ASP A 410 28.05 -34.37 10.79
CA ASP A 410 27.17 -34.04 11.91
C ASP A 410 25.78 -33.67 11.37
N ARG A 411 24.91 -34.68 11.45
CA ARG A 411 23.46 -34.52 11.37
C ARG A 411 22.98 -33.93 12.68
N ALA A 412 22.25 -32.86 12.61
CA ALA A 412 21.30 -32.47 13.64
C ALA A 412 19.93 -32.29 13.01
N ASP A 413 19.12 -33.26 13.29
CA ASP A 413 17.68 -33.35 13.24
C ASP A 413 17.10 -32.30 14.20
N ASP A 414 16.22 -31.42 13.72
CA ASP A 414 15.31 -30.72 14.61
C ASP A 414 13.93 -30.57 13.93
N THR A 415 13.12 -31.57 14.29
CA THR A 415 11.67 -31.55 14.12
C THR A 415 11.05 -30.81 15.30
N SER A 416 10.38 -29.69 15.04
CA SER A 416 9.39 -29.15 15.96
C SER A 416 8.07 -28.91 15.23
N ASP A 417 7.15 -29.85 15.45
CA ASP A 417 5.72 -29.70 15.26
C ASP A 417 5.21 -28.54 16.11
N ASP A 418 4.53 -27.57 15.48
CA ASP A 418 3.68 -26.62 16.19
C ASP A 418 2.31 -26.59 15.54
N GLU A 419 1.38 -27.22 16.22
CA GLU A 419 -0.04 -27.29 15.91
C GLU A 419 -0.72 -25.98 16.38
N PRO A 420 -1.56 -25.32 15.58
CA PRO A 420 -2.23 -24.10 16.01
C PRO A 420 -3.42 -24.40 16.94
N PRO A 421 -3.70 -23.57 17.95
CA PRO A 421 -4.79 -23.77 18.88
C PRO A 421 -6.16 -23.52 18.24
N LYS A 422 -7.10 -24.37 18.59
CA LYS A 422 -8.52 -24.34 18.20
C LYS A 422 -9.22 -23.08 18.72
N ALA A 423 -9.88 -22.37 17.82
CA ALA A 423 -10.73 -21.22 18.09
C ALA A 423 -11.98 -21.60 18.87
N GLY A 424 -12.20 -20.89 19.97
CA GLY A 424 -13.49 -20.80 20.65
C GLY A 424 -14.35 -19.72 20.00
N GLY A 425 -15.62 -20.04 19.73
CA GLY A 425 -16.57 -19.18 19.06
C GLY A 425 -16.91 -17.91 19.85
N GLY A 426 -17.05 -16.82 19.15
CA GLY A 426 -17.55 -15.54 19.63
C GLY A 426 -18.03 -14.71 18.44
N ASP A 427 -19.35 -14.71 18.30
CA ASP A 427 -20.14 -13.90 17.38
C ASP A 427 -19.82 -12.41 17.53
N ARG A 428 -19.35 -11.75 16.43
CA ARG A 428 -19.47 -10.30 16.20
C ARG A 428 -19.25 -9.99 14.71
N SER A 429 -20.30 -9.46 14.11
CA SER A 429 -20.34 -8.74 12.85
C SER A 429 -19.16 -7.77 12.68
N HIS A 430 -18.33 -7.97 11.67
CA HIS A 430 -17.34 -7.00 11.20
C HIS A 430 -17.45 -6.88 9.70
N GLU A 431 -17.85 -5.69 9.28
CA GLU A 431 -17.75 -5.18 7.93
C GLU A 431 -16.29 -5.27 7.48
N GLY A 432 -16.07 -6.06 6.42
CA GLY A 432 -14.73 -6.32 5.91
C GLY A 432 -14.31 -5.24 4.92
N GLN A 433 -13.18 -4.63 5.21
CA GLN A 433 -12.44 -3.85 4.23
C GLN A 433 -12.06 -4.72 3.03
N SER A 434 -12.65 -4.45 1.88
CA SER A 434 -12.12 -4.91 0.60
C SER A 434 -10.98 -3.97 0.21
N SER A 435 -9.75 -4.32 0.55
CA SER A 435 -8.58 -3.63 0.00
C SER A 435 -8.49 -3.92 -1.48
N LEU A 436 -8.85 -2.95 -2.30
CA LEU A 436 -8.44 -2.87 -3.70
C LEU A 436 -6.95 -2.52 -3.72
N VAL A 437 -6.11 -3.51 -3.51
CA VAL A 437 -4.68 -3.38 -3.73
C VAL A 437 -4.40 -3.91 -5.13
N GLU A 438 -4.54 -3.05 -6.13
CA GLU A 438 -3.83 -3.22 -7.39
C GLU A 438 -2.39 -2.76 -7.15
N PHE A 439 -1.53 -3.71 -6.86
CA PHE A 439 -0.10 -3.48 -7.03
C PHE A 439 0.25 -3.84 -8.47
N ASP A 440 0.64 -2.83 -9.23
CA ASP A 440 1.39 -2.98 -10.46
C ASP A 440 2.76 -3.62 -10.22
#